data_7dd845dc90437f37fc4c0d14c01da617
#
_entry.id   7dd845dc90437f37fc4c0d14c01da617
#
_cell.length_a   1.000
_cell.length_b   1.000
_cell.length_c   1.000
_cell.angle_alpha   90.00
_cell.angle_beta   90.00
_cell.angle_gamma   90.00
#
_symmetry.space_group_name_H-M   'P 1'
#
loop_
_entity.id
_entity.type
_entity.pdbx_description
1 polymer ?
#
loop_
_entity_poly.entity_id
_entity_poly.type
_entity_poly.pdbx_seq_one_letter_code
_entity_poly.pdbx_strand_id
1 'polypeptide(L)'
;MRAASKDKSDYLTDNFLSMLEDIRKNSGETDTKGLSNSEISNFLSMDESLKEAITQAHQYHSELRESLGSETLMKNEKELVKYLQEGFVNFYAPATINPYVAISAQGPWIITSHGAVIHDNGGYGMLGSGHGPKDIVSSMSKNWVMANVMTASFSQQRFVEALNKELGHTRGHCPFDRYICVNSGSESVSVSLRIADVNSFNHTSPGAKHEGKEIKLLAVEHGFHGRTDRPAQLSHSCKDGYDKHLASFRDRDNLFLVPSNDVEALREVFDYANNNNIFIELMAIEPVQGEGNPGQCITREFYDEARKLTKEHGSLLLIDSIQAGFRGQGCLSVIDYEGFEDCEAPDLETWSKALNAGQYPLSVLGMNSKASELYVNGIYGNTMTTNPRALETAVSVLESITP
;
A
#
# COMPACT_ATOMS: atom_id res chain seq x y z
N MET A 1 -30.74 -0.81 -41.34
CA MET A 1 -29.91 -0.09 -40.37
C MET A 1 -29.05 -1.00 -39.46
N ARG A 2 -29.42 -2.27 -39.14
CA ARG A 2 -28.59 -3.20 -38.33
C ARG A 2 -27.34 -3.78 -39.02
N ALA A 3 -27.30 -3.86 -40.36
CA ALA A 3 -26.15 -4.41 -41.08
C ALA A 3 -24.95 -3.44 -41.14
N ALA A 4 -25.19 -2.12 -41.24
CA ALA A 4 -24.12 -1.12 -41.32
C ALA A 4 -23.38 -0.87 -39.99
N SER A 5 -23.99 -1.21 -38.85
CA SER A 5 -23.33 -1.09 -37.52
C SER A 5 -22.40 -2.26 -37.19
N LYS A 6 -22.70 -3.45 -37.71
CA LYS A 6 -21.86 -4.64 -37.53
C LYS A 6 -20.52 -4.49 -38.27
N ASP A 7 -20.57 -4.03 -39.51
CA ASP A 7 -19.38 -3.83 -40.36
C ASP A 7 -18.37 -2.81 -39.78
N LYS A 8 -18.86 -1.79 -39.09
CA LYS A 8 -18.00 -0.75 -38.49
C LYS A 8 -17.32 -1.23 -37.17
N SER A 9 -18.01 -2.06 -36.41
CA SER A 9 -17.47 -2.67 -35.18
C SER A 9 -16.39 -3.69 -35.50
N ASP A 10 -16.63 -4.54 -36.49
CA ASP A 10 -15.68 -5.58 -36.92
C ASP A 10 -14.39 -4.93 -37.49
N TYR A 11 -14.52 -3.88 -38.29
CA TYR A 11 -13.37 -3.14 -38.84
C TYR A 11 -12.50 -2.48 -37.73
N LEU A 12 -13.13 -1.92 -36.69
CA LEU A 12 -12.41 -1.33 -35.56
C LEU A 12 -11.66 -2.39 -34.75
N THR A 13 -12.28 -3.54 -34.48
CA THR A 13 -11.66 -4.67 -33.79
C THR A 13 -10.44 -5.20 -34.54
N ASP A 14 -10.56 -5.38 -35.85
CA ASP A 14 -9.47 -5.82 -36.75
C ASP A 14 -8.27 -4.87 -36.70
N ASN A 15 -8.51 -3.56 -36.57
CA ASN A 15 -7.44 -2.56 -36.47
C ASN A 15 -6.63 -2.72 -35.18
N PHE A 16 -7.26 -2.94 -34.01
CA PHE A 16 -6.53 -3.17 -32.74
C PHE A 16 -5.77 -4.48 -32.73
N LEU A 17 -6.34 -5.53 -33.30
CA LEU A 17 -5.63 -6.81 -33.45
C LEU A 17 -4.42 -6.66 -34.40
N SER A 18 -4.52 -5.87 -35.46
CA SER A 18 -3.42 -5.56 -36.36
C SER A 18 -2.28 -4.80 -35.66
N MET A 19 -2.60 -3.86 -34.74
CA MET A 19 -1.61 -3.17 -33.91
C MET A 19 -0.84 -4.17 -33.01
N LEU A 20 -1.55 -5.10 -32.37
CA LEU A 20 -0.90 -6.15 -31.57
C LEU A 20 -0.04 -7.08 -32.41
N GLU A 21 -0.47 -7.42 -33.62
CA GLU A 21 0.32 -8.24 -34.54
C GLU A 21 1.59 -7.52 -35.02
N ASP A 22 1.52 -6.19 -35.22
CA ASP A 22 2.71 -5.42 -35.58
C ASP A 22 3.73 -5.43 -34.42
N ILE A 23 3.30 -5.27 -33.18
CA ILE A 23 4.15 -5.41 -32.01
C ILE A 23 4.80 -6.82 -31.99
N ARG A 24 3.99 -7.88 -32.11
CA ARG A 24 4.45 -9.28 -32.08
C ARG A 24 5.48 -9.59 -33.17
N LYS A 25 5.28 -9.06 -34.38
CA LYS A 25 6.20 -9.24 -35.52
C LYS A 25 7.55 -8.53 -35.35
N ASN A 26 7.56 -7.45 -34.55
CA ASN A 26 8.73 -6.63 -34.31
C ASN A 26 9.34 -6.86 -32.91
N SER A 27 9.01 -7.97 -32.27
CA SER A 27 9.52 -8.40 -30.97
C SER A 27 10.06 -9.83 -31.04
N GLY A 28 10.89 -10.20 -30.08
CA GLY A 28 11.46 -11.53 -29.98
C GLY A 28 10.48 -12.61 -29.49
N GLU A 29 11.01 -13.77 -29.15
CA GLU A 29 10.21 -14.87 -28.58
C GLU A 29 9.70 -14.52 -27.19
N THR A 30 8.45 -14.95 -26.88
CA THR A 30 7.80 -14.73 -25.59
C THR A 30 7.27 -16.03 -25.00
N ASP A 31 7.45 -16.20 -23.68
CA ASP A 31 6.79 -17.25 -22.89
C ASP A 31 5.40 -16.79 -22.38
N THR A 32 5.17 -15.48 -22.34
CA THR A 32 3.91 -14.88 -21.86
C THR A 32 2.86 -14.88 -22.95
N LYS A 33 1.85 -15.75 -22.83
CA LYS A 33 0.81 -15.92 -23.87
C LYS A 33 -0.23 -14.81 -23.84
N GLY A 34 -0.65 -14.37 -22.64
CA GLY A 34 -1.77 -13.45 -22.48
C GLY A 34 -3.11 -14.02 -22.96
N LEU A 35 -4.08 -13.13 -23.20
CA LEU A 35 -5.39 -13.49 -23.77
C LEU A 35 -5.29 -13.87 -25.23
N SER A 36 -6.17 -14.77 -25.69
CA SER A 36 -6.33 -15.09 -27.11
C SER A 36 -6.97 -13.94 -27.90
N ASN A 37 -6.74 -13.88 -29.22
CA ASN A 37 -7.34 -12.85 -30.06
C ASN A 37 -8.88 -12.85 -30.02
N SER A 38 -9.52 -14.00 -29.78
CA SER A 38 -10.99 -14.09 -29.63
C SER A 38 -11.47 -13.46 -28.31
N GLU A 39 -10.74 -13.67 -27.21
CA GLU A 39 -11.04 -13.03 -25.92
C GLU A 39 -10.80 -11.53 -25.99
N ILE A 40 -9.68 -11.10 -26.59
CA ILE A 40 -9.37 -9.68 -26.82
C ILE A 40 -10.49 -9.01 -27.63
N SER A 41 -10.99 -9.64 -28.71
CA SER A 41 -12.08 -9.12 -29.52
C SER A 41 -13.37 -8.92 -28.72
N ASN A 42 -13.69 -9.87 -27.81
CA ASN A 42 -14.84 -9.75 -26.94
C ASN A 42 -14.71 -8.53 -26.01
N PHE A 43 -13.56 -8.36 -25.37
CA PHE A 43 -13.33 -7.23 -24.47
C PHE A 43 -13.26 -5.87 -25.22
N LEU A 44 -12.70 -5.82 -26.42
CA LEU A 44 -12.68 -4.62 -27.24
C LEU A 44 -14.07 -4.06 -27.57
N SER A 45 -15.09 -4.93 -27.57
CA SER A 45 -16.49 -4.50 -27.77
C SER A 45 -17.11 -3.82 -26.55
N MET A 46 -16.52 -3.98 -25.35
CA MET A 46 -17.11 -3.60 -24.06
C MET A 46 -16.25 -2.61 -23.26
N ASP A 47 -14.94 -2.54 -23.51
CA ASP A 47 -14.01 -1.80 -22.67
C ASP A 47 -13.10 -0.86 -23.48
N GLU A 48 -13.33 0.44 -23.33
CA GLU A 48 -12.53 1.47 -23.98
C GLU A 48 -11.09 1.53 -23.44
N SER A 49 -10.86 1.15 -22.17
CA SER A 49 -9.52 1.19 -21.60
C SER A 49 -8.57 0.19 -22.27
N LEU A 50 -9.09 -0.95 -22.75
CA LEU A 50 -8.29 -1.88 -23.54
C LEU A 50 -7.87 -1.28 -24.89
N LYS A 51 -8.76 -0.54 -25.56
CA LYS A 51 -8.44 0.14 -26.83
C LYS A 51 -7.35 1.18 -26.63
N GLU A 52 -7.46 1.95 -25.55
CA GLU A 52 -6.45 2.95 -25.19
C GLU A 52 -5.11 2.30 -24.90
N ALA A 53 -5.09 1.21 -24.10
CA ALA A 53 -3.87 0.47 -23.78
C ALA A 53 -3.16 -0.06 -25.03
N ILE A 54 -3.91 -0.67 -25.98
CA ILE A 54 -3.34 -1.19 -27.23
C ILE A 54 -2.80 -0.06 -28.10
N THR A 55 -3.53 1.04 -28.22
CA THR A 55 -3.09 2.18 -29.03
C THR A 55 -1.80 2.79 -28.49
N GLN A 56 -1.74 3.02 -27.18
CA GLN A 56 -0.55 3.54 -26.51
C GLN A 56 0.64 2.56 -26.62
N ALA A 57 0.39 1.26 -26.47
CA ALA A 57 1.42 0.24 -26.63
C ALA A 57 2.02 0.24 -28.03
N HIS A 58 1.21 0.30 -29.06
CA HIS A 58 1.65 0.32 -30.45
C HIS A 58 2.49 1.56 -30.76
N GLN A 59 2.01 2.74 -30.30
CA GLN A 59 2.76 3.97 -30.45
C GLN A 59 4.10 3.91 -29.73
N TYR A 60 4.10 3.55 -28.45
CA TYR A 60 5.31 3.51 -27.64
C TYR A 60 6.30 2.44 -28.11
N HIS A 61 5.82 1.29 -28.58
CA HIS A 61 6.68 0.27 -29.21
C HIS A 61 7.39 0.83 -30.45
N SER A 62 6.72 1.62 -31.27
CA SER A 62 7.34 2.29 -32.42
C SER A 62 8.42 3.30 -32.00
N GLU A 63 8.15 4.11 -30.98
CA GLU A 63 9.12 5.05 -30.40
C GLU A 63 10.34 4.34 -29.80
N LEU A 64 10.13 3.20 -29.10
CA LEU A 64 11.21 2.37 -28.57
C LEU A 64 12.07 1.76 -29.71
N ARG A 65 11.44 1.33 -30.80
CA ARG A 65 12.14 0.80 -31.97
C ARG A 65 13.06 1.85 -32.62
N GLU A 66 12.58 3.10 -32.69
CA GLU A 66 13.38 4.22 -33.21
C GLU A 66 14.52 4.62 -32.26
N SER A 67 14.27 4.63 -30.94
CA SER A 67 15.23 5.15 -29.95
C SER A 67 16.26 4.12 -29.49
N LEU A 68 15.85 2.85 -29.28
CA LEU A 68 16.71 1.76 -28.78
C LEU A 68 17.21 0.82 -29.88
N GLY A 69 16.61 0.88 -31.07
CA GLY A 69 16.89 -0.01 -32.18
C GLY A 69 16.12 -1.32 -32.13
N SER A 70 15.85 -1.88 -33.31
CA SER A 70 15.09 -3.13 -33.45
C SER A 70 15.77 -4.32 -32.77
N GLU A 71 17.11 -4.35 -32.72
CA GLU A 71 17.87 -5.43 -32.08
C GLU A 71 17.51 -5.61 -30.59
N THR A 72 17.29 -4.50 -29.88
CA THR A 72 16.91 -4.56 -28.45
C THR A 72 15.53 -5.19 -28.28
N LEU A 73 14.55 -4.79 -29.09
CA LEU A 73 13.18 -5.31 -29.02
C LEU A 73 13.04 -6.75 -29.52
N MET A 74 13.96 -7.19 -30.38
CA MET A 74 14.02 -8.58 -30.88
C MET A 74 14.65 -9.56 -29.89
N LYS A 75 15.11 -9.11 -28.72
CA LYS A 75 15.51 -10.01 -27.65
C LYS A 75 14.32 -10.86 -27.20
N ASN A 76 14.57 -12.12 -26.81
CA ASN A 76 13.51 -12.87 -26.15
C ASN A 76 13.13 -12.22 -24.81
N GLU A 77 11.95 -12.53 -24.33
CA GLU A 77 11.34 -11.87 -23.17
C GLU A 77 12.26 -11.91 -21.93
N LYS A 78 12.88 -13.04 -21.63
CA LYS A 78 13.80 -13.20 -20.47
C LYS A 78 15.08 -12.36 -20.63
N GLU A 79 15.63 -12.30 -21.82
CA GLU A 79 16.81 -11.48 -22.12
C GLU A 79 16.47 -9.99 -22.02
N LEU A 80 15.30 -9.58 -22.48
CA LEU A 80 14.85 -8.20 -22.37
C LEU A 80 14.63 -7.78 -20.91
N VAL A 81 13.96 -8.63 -20.11
CA VAL A 81 13.80 -8.38 -18.65
C VAL A 81 15.17 -8.22 -17.98
N LYS A 82 16.11 -9.13 -18.26
CA LYS A 82 17.45 -9.05 -17.70
C LYS A 82 18.18 -7.78 -18.12
N TYR A 83 18.12 -7.41 -19.40
CA TYR A 83 18.73 -6.19 -19.92
C TYR A 83 18.19 -4.93 -19.25
N LEU A 84 16.87 -4.83 -19.09
CA LEU A 84 16.23 -3.65 -18.50
C LEU A 84 16.47 -3.53 -16.99
N GLN A 85 16.73 -4.63 -16.30
CA GLN A 85 17.02 -4.65 -14.87
C GLN A 85 18.54 -4.58 -14.57
N GLU A 86 19.39 -4.54 -15.59
CA GLU A 86 20.82 -4.38 -15.42
C GLU A 86 21.13 -3.07 -14.69
N GLY A 87 21.87 -3.14 -13.57
CA GLY A 87 22.15 -1.99 -12.73
C GLY A 87 21.13 -1.69 -11.64
N PHE A 88 19.97 -2.37 -11.62
CA PHE A 88 18.99 -2.26 -10.54
C PHE A 88 19.10 -3.43 -9.56
N VAL A 89 18.98 -3.12 -8.26
CA VAL A 89 18.80 -4.14 -7.22
C VAL A 89 17.30 -4.41 -7.05
N ASN A 90 16.86 -5.59 -7.46
CA ASN A 90 15.53 -6.06 -7.11
C ASN A 90 15.59 -6.73 -5.73
N PHE A 91 14.77 -6.27 -4.78
CA PHE A 91 14.77 -6.81 -3.41
C PHE A 91 13.99 -8.12 -3.26
N TYR A 92 13.20 -8.51 -4.27
CA TYR A 92 12.55 -9.82 -4.32
C TYR A 92 13.43 -10.88 -4.99
N ALA A 93 13.15 -12.15 -4.67
CA ALA A 93 13.84 -13.27 -5.27
C ALA A 93 13.61 -13.30 -6.80
N PRO A 94 14.61 -13.71 -7.60
CA PRO A 94 14.48 -13.75 -9.06
C PRO A 94 13.26 -14.53 -9.57
N ALA A 95 12.85 -15.57 -8.85
CA ALA A 95 11.66 -16.38 -9.20
C ALA A 95 10.33 -15.65 -9.08
N THR A 96 10.28 -14.51 -8.39
CA THR A 96 9.08 -13.70 -8.20
C THR A 96 8.99 -12.52 -9.17
N ILE A 97 10.02 -12.32 -10.01
CA ILE A 97 10.00 -11.26 -11.02
C ILE A 97 9.05 -11.65 -12.14
N ASN A 98 8.18 -10.74 -12.54
CA ASN A 98 7.32 -10.96 -13.69
C ASN A 98 8.16 -11.26 -14.95
N PRO A 99 7.81 -12.29 -15.72
CA PRO A 99 8.60 -12.71 -16.89
C PRO A 99 8.47 -11.78 -18.09
N TYR A 100 7.62 -10.77 -18.03
CA TYR A 100 7.27 -9.88 -19.14
C TYR A 100 7.68 -8.43 -18.88
N VAL A 101 7.77 -7.65 -19.94
CA VAL A 101 7.99 -6.20 -19.90
C VAL A 101 6.70 -5.50 -20.32
N ALA A 102 6.09 -4.73 -19.41
CA ALA A 102 4.93 -3.91 -19.71
C ALA A 102 5.36 -2.63 -20.44
N ILE A 103 4.67 -2.28 -21.54
CA ILE A 103 4.91 -1.03 -22.30
C ILE A 103 3.73 -0.09 -22.28
N SER A 104 2.53 -0.57 -22.01
CA SER A 104 1.34 0.25 -21.78
C SER A 104 0.42 -0.43 -20.79
N ALA A 105 -0.34 0.40 -20.04
CA ALA A 105 -1.39 -0.11 -19.18
C ALA A 105 -2.49 0.95 -19.00
N GLN A 106 -3.76 0.51 -19.03
CA GLN A 106 -4.92 1.37 -18.79
C GLN A 106 -6.06 0.58 -18.16
N GLY A 107 -6.70 1.12 -17.12
CA GLY A 107 -7.67 0.35 -16.35
C GLY A 107 -7.07 -0.96 -15.82
N PRO A 108 -7.68 -2.11 -16.03
CA PRO A 108 -7.13 -3.40 -15.62
C PRO A 108 -6.19 -4.04 -16.67
N TRP A 109 -5.86 -3.37 -17.75
CA TRP A 109 -5.17 -3.96 -18.89
C TRP A 109 -3.68 -3.58 -18.91
N ILE A 110 -2.83 -4.58 -19.13
CA ILE A 110 -1.40 -4.43 -19.44
C ILE A 110 -1.15 -4.98 -20.83
N ILE A 111 -0.40 -4.23 -21.64
CA ILE A 111 0.14 -4.70 -22.92
C ILE A 111 1.65 -4.83 -22.78
N THR A 112 2.17 -6.00 -23.13
CA THR A 112 3.60 -6.27 -23.01
C THR A 112 4.36 -5.83 -24.28
N SER A 113 5.67 -5.69 -24.16
CA SER A 113 6.57 -5.40 -25.29
C SER A 113 6.55 -6.47 -26.38
N HIS A 114 6.06 -7.67 -26.08
CA HIS A 114 5.91 -8.78 -27.03
C HIS A 114 4.46 -8.97 -27.49
N GLY A 115 3.58 -8.00 -27.20
CA GLY A 115 2.19 -7.97 -27.68
C GLY A 115 1.23 -8.92 -26.98
N ALA A 116 1.57 -9.39 -25.78
CA ALA A 116 0.61 -10.09 -24.94
C ALA A 116 -0.31 -9.10 -24.24
N VAL A 117 -1.60 -9.44 -24.13
CA VAL A 117 -2.61 -8.69 -23.38
C VAL A 117 -2.88 -9.43 -22.07
N ILE A 118 -2.72 -8.74 -20.95
CA ILE A 118 -2.86 -9.29 -19.61
C ILE A 118 -3.90 -8.48 -18.84
N HIS A 119 -4.75 -9.17 -18.07
CA HIS A 119 -5.64 -8.53 -17.10
C HIS A 119 -4.95 -8.51 -15.72
N ASP A 120 -4.69 -7.31 -15.20
CA ASP A 120 -4.10 -7.11 -13.88
C ASP A 120 -5.20 -6.97 -12.83
N ASN A 121 -5.10 -7.78 -11.78
CA ASN A 121 -6.06 -7.82 -10.68
C ASN A 121 -5.64 -6.96 -9.47
N GLY A 122 -4.91 -5.88 -9.70
CA GLY A 122 -4.70 -4.86 -8.67
C GLY A 122 -3.30 -4.74 -8.09
N GLY A 123 -2.27 -5.23 -8.81
CA GLY A 123 -0.86 -4.86 -8.63
C GLY A 123 -0.41 -4.61 -7.18
N TYR A 124 -0.26 -5.63 -6.36
CA TYR A 124 0.25 -5.51 -5.00
C TYR A 124 -0.63 -4.66 -4.05
N GLY A 125 -1.92 -4.49 -4.37
CA GLY A 125 -2.85 -3.67 -3.59
C GLY A 125 -2.71 -2.16 -3.79
N MET A 126 -2.01 -1.72 -4.81
CA MET A 126 -1.84 -0.30 -5.12
C MET A 126 -2.86 0.22 -6.14
N LEU A 127 -3.32 -0.65 -7.05
CA LEU A 127 -4.05 -0.24 -8.25
C LEU A 127 -5.57 -0.44 -8.14
N GLY A 128 -6.17 -0.06 -7.00
CA GLY A 128 -7.62 -0.11 -6.82
C GLY A 128 -8.40 0.73 -7.85
N SER A 129 -7.79 1.78 -8.39
CA SER A 129 -8.34 2.62 -9.46
C SER A 129 -7.86 2.20 -10.86
N GLY A 130 -7.16 1.07 -11.00
CA GLY A 130 -6.55 0.62 -12.25
C GLY A 130 -5.31 1.42 -12.64
N HIS A 131 -4.77 1.07 -13.82
CA HIS A 131 -3.67 1.81 -14.43
C HIS A 131 -4.16 3.10 -15.08
N GLY A 132 -3.39 4.19 -14.93
CA GLY A 132 -3.65 5.46 -15.59
C GLY A 132 -5.02 6.09 -15.32
N PRO A 133 -5.54 6.13 -14.06
CA PRO A 133 -6.85 6.70 -13.76
C PRO A 133 -6.86 8.19 -14.12
N LYS A 134 -7.65 8.58 -15.13
CA LYS A 134 -7.57 9.89 -15.79
C LYS A 134 -7.72 11.07 -14.83
N ASP A 135 -8.69 11.02 -13.94
CA ASP A 135 -8.98 12.11 -13.01
C ASP A 135 -7.84 12.28 -11.99
N ILE A 136 -7.32 11.17 -11.47
CA ILE A 136 -6.21 11.17 -10.52
C ILE A 136 -4.92 11.66 -11.20
N VAL A 137 -4.60 11.13 -12.40
CA VAL A 137 -3.43 11.56 -13.18
C VAL A 137 -3.53 13.03 -13.57
N SER A 138 -4.73 13.52 -13.93
CA SER A 138 -4.93 14.92 -14.26
C SER A 138 -4.65 15.85 -13.07
N SER A 139 -4.95 15.43 -11.84
CA SER A 139 -4.63 16.20 -10.64
C SER A 139 -3.12 16.37 -10.45
N MET A 140 -2.32 15.36 -10.81
CA MET A 140 -0.86 15.40 -10.71
C MET A 140 -0.23 16.39 -11.70
N SER A 141 -0.86 16.64 -12.84
CA SER A 141 -0.34 17.53 -13.89
C SER A 141 -0.62 19.01 -13.64
N LYS A 142 -1.46 19.37 -12.66
CA LYS A 142 -1.73 20.75 -12.29
C LYS A 142 -0.48 21.45 -11.74
N ASN A 143 -0.43 22.77 -11.90
CA ASN A 143 0.68 23.59 -11.39
C ASN A 143 0.51 23.89 -9.89
N TRP A 144 0.82 22.90 -9.06
CA TRP A 144 0.80 23.06 -7.61
C TRP A 144 2.03 23.84 -7.10
N VAL A 145 1.82 24.62 -6.04
CA VAL A 145 2.93 25.31 -5.37
C VAL A 145 3.75 24.29 -4.58
N MET A 146 4.95 23.99 -5.07
CA MET A 146 5.87 23.04 -4.45
C MET A 146 6.64 23.70 -3.29
N ALA A 147 5.89 24.16 -2.28
CA ALA A 147 6.47 24.72 -1.06
C ALA A 147 7.11 23.61 -0.19
N ASN A 148 8.07 23.99 0.63
CA ASN A 148 8.68 23.07 1.59
C ASN A 148 7.76 22.81 2.80
N VAL A 149 8.13 21.86 3.64
CA VAL A 149 7.37 21.44 4.83
C VAL A 149 7.06 22.58 5.83
N MET A 150 7.81 23.68 5.81
CA MET A 150 7.59 24.84 6.68
C MET A 150 6.57 25.84 6.13
N THR A 151 6.07 25.63 4.91
CA THR A 151 5.13 26.54 4.26
C THR A 151 3.75 25.91 4.18
N ALA A 152 2.76 26.51 4.83
CA ALA A 152 1.36 26.06 4.74
C ALA A 152 0.82 26.10 3.32
N SER A 153 0.00 25.12 2.94
CA SER A 153 -0.64 25.05 1.64
C SER A 153 -2.12 24.66 1.74
N PHE A 154 -2.92 25.11 0.79
CA PHE A 154 -4.33 24.68 0.69
C PHE A 154 -4.47 23.18 0.40
N SER A 155 -3.47 22.54 -0.18
CA SER A 155 -3.47 21.09 -0.37
C SER A 155 -3.48 20.32 0.95
N GLN A 156 -2.83 20.85 2.00
CA GLN A 156 -2.90 20.26 3.33
C GLN A 156 -4.32 20.31 3.91
N GLN A 157 -5.00 21.45 3.78
CA GLN A 157 -6.37 21.61 4.24
C GLN A 157 -7.33 20.66 3.50
N ARG A 158 -7.31 20.67 2.16
CA ARG A 158 -8.15 19.78 1.35
C ARG A 158 -7.93 18.31 1.69
N PHE A 159 -6.68 17.93 1.90
CA PHE A 159 -6.34 16.56 2.25
C PHE A 159 -6.90 16.15 3.62
N VAL A 160 -6.77 17.00 4.64
CA VAL A 160 -7.36 16.75 5.96
C VAL A 160 -8.89 16.68 5.89
N GLU A 161 -9.52 17.57 5.13
CA GLU A 161 -10.98 17.56 4.92
C GLU A 161 -11.44 16.28 4.24
N ALA A 162 -10.75 15.83 3.20
CA ALA A 162 -11.04 14.58 2.49
C ALA A 162 -10.85 13.35 3.40
N LEU A 163 -9.76 13.30 4.18
CA LEU A 163 -9.56 12.24 5.17
C LEU A 163 -10.65 12.23 6.24
N ASN A 164 -10.99 13.39 6.81
CA ASN A 164 -12.02 13.49 7.85
C ASN A 164 -13.42 13.12 7.33
N LYS A 165 -13.67 13.28 6.03
CA LYS A 165 -14.91 12.82 5.39
C LYS A 165 -14.93 11.30 5.24
N GLU A 166 -13.82 10.69 4.88
CA GLU A 166 -13.71 9.24 4.69
C GLU A 166 -13.68 8.50 6.04
N LEU A 167 -12.78 8.92 6.94
CA LEU A 167 -12.53 8.23 8.20
C LEU A 167 -13.68 8.45 9.21
N GLY A 168 -14.33 7.37 9.59
CA GLY A 168 -15.46 7.41 10.50
C GLY A 168 -16.78 7.86 9.85
N HIS A 169 -16.90 7.74 8.52
CA HIS A 169 -18.14 8.07 7.80
C HIS A 169 -19.33 7.21 8.27
N THR A 170 -19.09 5.97 8.70
CA THR A 170 -20.12 5.08 9.24
C THR A 170 -20.59 5.50 10.63
N ARG A 171 -19.79 6.19 11.40
CA ARG A 171 -20.07 6.65 12.78
C ARG A 171 -20.35 8.16 12.90
N GLY A 172 -20.26 8.89 11.79
CA GLY A 172 -20.60 10.32 11.71
C GLY A 172 -19.53 11.28 12.26
N HIS A 173 -18.36 10.82 12.63
CA HIS A 173 -17.22 11.65 13.04
C HIS A 173 -15.88 10.92 12.84
N CYS A 174 -14.84 11.69 12.48
CA CYS A 174 -13.48 11.19 12.43
C CYS A 174 -12.87 11.13 13.84
N PRO A 175 -12.30 10.00 14.29
CA PRO A 175 -11.67 9.88 15.60
C PRO A 175 -10.20 10.31 15.64
N PHE A 176 -9.61 10.71 14.52
CA PHE A 176 -8.21 11.13 14.42
C PHE A 176 -8.10 12.66 14.43
N ASP A 177 -7.27 13.18 15.31
CA ASP A 177 -7.08 14.63 15.48
C ASP A 177 -6.03 15.21 14.56
N ARG A 178 -4.99 14.42 14.23
CA ARG A 178 -3.85 14.88 13.45
C ARG A 178 -3.31 13.81 12.52
N TYR A 179 -2.67 14.28 11.43
CA TYR A 179 -2.04 13.44 10.42
C TYR A 179 -0.60 13.86 10.19
N ILE A 180 0.26 12.89 9.93
CA ILE A 180 1.59 13.13 9.35
C ILE A 180 1.73 12.32 8.06
N CYS A 181 2.23 12.97 7.00
CA CYS A 181 2.49 12.36 5.72
C CYS A 181 3.97 12.02 5.59
N VAL A 182 4.25 10.87 4.99
CA VAL A 182 5.58 10.36 4.68
C VAL A 182 5.56 9.65 3.32
N ASN A 183 6.68 9.12 2.82
CA ASN A 183 6.74 8.59 1.46
C ASN A 183 6.43 7.09 1.36
N SER A 184 6.52 6.35 2.44
CA SER A 184 6.31 4.90 2.44
C SER A 184 5.64 4.39 3.70
N GLY A 185 4.98 3.22 3.62
CA GLY A 185 4.39 2.55 4.77
C GLY A 185 5.40 2.25 5.87
N SER A 186 6.62 1.84 5.52
CA SER A 186 7.69 1.63 6.52
C SER A 186 8.06 2.90 7.27
N GLU A 187 7.98 4.07 6.63
CA GLU A 187 8.20 5.35 7.33
C GLU A 187 7.05 5.67 8.28
N SER A 188 5.78 5.47 7.89
CA SER A 188 4.65 5.75 8.79
C SER A 188 4.64 4.82 10.00
N VAL A 189 4.98 3.54 9.84
CA VAL A 189 5.20 2.64 10.98
C VAL A 189 6.41 3.08 11.82
N SER A 190 7.47 3.60 11.21
CA SER A 190 8.61 4.17 11.96
C SER A 190 8.18 5.37 12.81
N VAL A 191 7.32 6.25 12.30
CA VAL A 191 6.75 7.37 13.08
C VAL A 191 5.90 6.85 14.24
N SER A 192 5.07 5.84 14.00
CA SER A 192 4.25 5.19 15.05
C SER A 192 5.12 4.66 16.18
N LEU A 193 6.22 3.98 15.84
CA LEU A 193 7.18 3.45 16.81
C LEU A 193 7.99 4.56 17.52
N ARG A 194 8.21 5.72 16.89
CA ARG A 194 8.79 6.89 17.58
C ARG A 194 7.84 7.50 18.60
N ILE A 195 6.55 7.56 18.28
CA ILE A 195 5.51 8.02 19.22
C ILE A 195 5.39 7.03 20.39
N ALA A 196 5.42 5.73 20.10
CA ALA A 196 5.40 4.69 21.12
C ALA A 196 6.64 4.74 22.03
N ASP A 197 7.81 5.07 21.48
CA ASP A 197 9.05 5.25 22.23
C ASP A 197 8.96 6.43 23.22
N VAL A 198 8.35 7.55 22.80
CA VAL A 198 8.04 8.67 23.73
C VAL A 198 7.08 8.23 24.83
N ASN A 199 6.04 7.48 24.47
CA ASN A 199 5.12 6.91 25.46
C ASN A 199 5.84 6.00 26.45
N SER A 200 6.72 5.13 25.95
CA SER A 200 7.53 4.22 26.76
C SER A 200 8.48 4.97 27.69
N PHE A 201 9.14 6.02 27.18
CA PHE A 201 9.98 6.90 28.00
C PHE A 201 9.18 7.48 29.18
N ASN A 202 7.98 8.00 28.92
CA ASN A 202 7.13 8.57 29.95
C ASN A 202 6.66 7.53 30.98
N HIS A 203 6.41 6.30 30.55
CA HIS A 203 5.91 5.23 31.43
C HIS A 203 7.00 4.50 32.23
N THR A 204 8.24 4.44 31.73
CA THR A 204 9.33 3.67 32.33
C THR A 204 10.41 4.51 33.01
N SER A 205 10.31 5.84 32.94
CA SER A 205 11.22 6.78 33.62
C SER A 205 11.08 6.71 35.16
N PRO A 206 12.09 7.17 35.93
CA PRO A 206 12.04 7.17 37.38
C PRO A 206 10.77 7.83 37.94
N GLY A 207 10.08 7.16 38.83
CA GLY A 207 8.82 7.61 39.43
C GLY A 207 7.55 7.28 38.61
N ALA A 208 7.68 6.75 37.38
CA ALA A 208 6.54 6.36 36.57
C ALA A 208 5.97 4.98 36.94
N LYS A 209 4.75 4.70 36.47
CA LYS A 209 4.00 3.45 36.77
C LYS A 209 4.77 2.18 36.40
N HIS A 210 5.58 2.21 35.37
CA HIS A 210 6.33 1.08 34.83
C HIS A 210 7.85 1.31 34.91
N GLU A 211 8.31 2.07 35.90
CA GLU A 211 9.73 2.38 36.11
C GLU A 211 10.63 1.15 35.97
N GLY A 212 11.66 1.25 35.13
CA GLY A 212 12.70 0.22 34.96
C GLY A 212 12.25 -1.07 34.27
N LYS A 213 11.03 -1.15 33.75
CA LYS A 213 10.58 -2.31 32.98
C LYS A 213 11.31 -2.45 31.64
N GLU A 214 11.57 -3.69 31.24
CA GLU A 214 12.04 -4.01 29.89
C GLU A 214 10.97 -3.66 28.86
N ILE A 215 11.38 -3.06 27.74
CA ILE A 215 10.45 -2.63 26.68
C ILE A 215 10.42 -3.70 25.57
N LYS A 216 9.22 -4.19 25.25
CA LYS A 216 8.99 -5.14 24.15
C LYS A 216 7.87 -4.67 23.22
N LEU A 217 7.87 -5.20 22.02
CA LEU A 217 6.84 -5.04 21.00
C LEU A 217 5.86 -6.22 21.02
N LEU A 218 4.66 -6.01 20.46
CA LEU A 218 3.69 -7.08 20.26
C LEU A 218 3.12 -6.98 18.83
N ALA A 219 3.07 -8.10 18.12
CA ALA A 219 2.45 -8.19 16.80
C ALA A 219 1.67 -9.50 16.64
N VAL A 220 0.81 -9.54 15.62
CA VAL A 220 0.12 -10.75 15.20
C VAL A 220 1.07 -11.62 14.37
N GLU A 221 1.02 -12.94 14.55
CA GLU A 221 1.79 -13.88 13.73
C GLU A 221 1.58 -13.66 12.24
N HIS A 222 2.65 -13.84 11.46
CA HIS A 222 2.69 -13.60 10.01
C HIS A 222 2.44 -12.15 9.58
N GLY A 223 2.35 -11.21 10.51
CA GLY A 223 2.19 -9.79 10.20
C GLY A 223 3.38 -9.22 9.42
N PHE A 224 3.09 -8.20 8.60
CA PHE A 224 4.07 -7.44 7.83
C PHE A 224 3.88 -5.94 8.03
N HIS A 225 4.87 -5.27 8.61
CA HIS A 225 4.78 -3.85 8.98
C HIS A 225 5.90 -2.98 8.39
N GLY A 226 6.61 -3.50 7.40
CA GLY A 226 7.69 -2.80 6.71
C GLY A 226 9.07 -3.41 6.91
N ARG A 227 10.06 -2.87 6.19
CA ARG A 227 11.42 -3.43 6.08
C ARG A 227 12.52 -2.52 6.62
N THR A 228 12.21 -1.29 7.04
CA THR A 228 13.16 -0.39 7.69
C THR A 228 13.35 -0.79 9.15
N ASP A 229 14.43 -0.36 9.78
CA ASP A 229 14.95 -0.78 11.09
C ASP A 229 13.89 -1.25 12.12
N ARG A 230 13.14 -0.33 12.75
CA ARG A 230 12.14 -0.69 13.76
C ARG A 230 10.90 -1.41 13.21
N PRO A 231 10.30 -1.00 12.08
CA PRO A 231 9.22 -1.74 11.42
C PRO A 231 9.56 -3.20 11.08
N ALA A 232 10.81 -3.47 10.69
CA ALA A 232 11.28 -4.82 10.44
C ALA A 232 11.20 -5.72 11.69
N GLN A 233 11.30 -5.14 12.88
CA GLN A 233 11.19 -5.87 14.15
C GLN A 233 9.76 -6.34 14.44
N LEU A 234 8.74 -5.69 13.89
CA LEU A 234 7.34 -6.10 13.95
C LEU A 234 6.95 -7.10 12.84
N SER A 235 7.75 -7.18 11.76
CA SER A 235 7.41 -7.96 10.56
C SER A 235 7.78 -9.43 10.72
N HIS A 236 6.93 -10.21 11.43
CA HIS A 236 7.14 -11.63 11.65
C HIS A 236 7.29 -12.43 10.36
N SER A 237 6.55 -12.11 9.30
CA SER A 237 6.63 -12.78 8.00
C SER A 237 8.03 -12.73 7.34
N CYS A 238 8.88 -11.79 7.76
CA CYS A 238 10.26 -11.66 7.25
C CYS A 238 11.33 -12.09 8.25
N LYS A 239 10.95 -12.49 9.47
CA LYS A 239 11.86 -12.73 10.59
C LYS A 239 12.97 -13.73 10.27
N ASP A 240 12.64 -14.87 9.66
CA ASP A 240 13.63 -15.91 9.33
C ASP A 240 14.74 -15.39 8.39
N GLY A 241 14.38 -14.54 7.45
CA GLY A 241 15.34 -13.88 6.55
C GLY A 241 16.24 -12.90 7.30
N TYR A 242 15.68 -12.13 8.23
CA TYR A 242 16.43 -11.15 9.01
C TYR A 242 17.37 -11.83 10.00
N ASP A 243 16.91 -12.83 10.72
CA ASP A 243 17.72 -13.61 11.67
C ASP A 243 18.92 -14.28 10.98
N LYS A 244 18.70 -14.75 9.77
CA LYS A 244 19.75 -15.42 8.97
C LYS A 244 20.81 -14.48 8.45
N HIS A 245 20.46 -13.24 8.09
CA HIS A 245 21.34 -12.37 7.33
C HIS A 245 21.76 -11.08 8.04
N LEU A 246 21.03 -10.63 9.07
CA LEU A 246 21.28 -9.34 9.71
C LEU A 246 21.86 -9.51 11.11
N ALA A 247 23.05 -8.98 11.35
CA ALA A 247 23.69 -9.03 12.67
C ALA A 247 22.86 -8.32 13.76
N SER A 248 22.08 -7.28 13.39
CA SER A 248 21.19 -6.56 14.31
C SER A 248 19.96 -7.35 14.76
N PHE A 249 19.68 -8.49 14.12
CA PHE A 249 18.59 -9.39 14.47
C PHE A 249 19.05 -10.64 15.21
N ARG A 250 20.39 -10.87 15.26
CA ARG A 250 20.95 -12.03 15.99
C ARG A 250 20.58 -11.94 17.48
N ASP A 251 19.99 -13.01 17.99
CA ASP A 251 19.60 -13.16 19.39
C ASP A 251 18.63 -12.07 19.90
N ARG A 252 17.91 -11.40 18.99
CA ARG A 252 16.93 -10.38 19.35
C ARG A 252 15.67 -11.03 19.94
N ASP A 253 15.33 -10.63 21.16
CA ASP A 253 14.16 -11.10 21.92
C ASP A 253 13.32 -9.92 22.40
N ASN A 254 12.88 -9.06 21.50
CA ASN A 254 12.07 -7.88 21.85
C ASN A 254 10.67 -7.87 21.23
N LEU A 255 10.22 -9.01 20.65
CA LEU A 255 8.91 -9.13 20.01
C LEU A 255 8.12 -10.28 20.61
N PHE A 256 6.94 -9.99 21.14
CA PHE A 256 5.91 -10.97 21.40
C PHE A 256 5.05 -11.19 20.17
N LEU A 257 4.58 -12.41 19.99
CA LEU A 257 3.71 -12.82 18.90
C LEU A 257 2.46 -13.47 19.46
N VAL A 258 1.31 -13.18 18.84
CA VAL A 258 0.04 -13.85 19.13
C VAL A 258 -0.58 -14.37 17.85
N PRO A 259 -1.20 -15.56 17.85
CA PRO A 259 -1.96 -16.05 16.71
C PRO A 259 -3.11 -15.10 16.37
N SER A 260 -3.45 -14.99 15.10
CA SER A 260 -4.57 -14.17 14.66
C SER A 260 -5.88 -14.65 15.29
N ASN A 261 -6.62 -13.73 15.89
CA ASN A 261 -7.92 -13.97 16.55
C ASN A 261 -7.89 -14.87 17.79
N ASP A 262 -6.72 -15.15 18.35
CA ASP A 262 -6.61 -15.88 19.62
C ASP A 262 -6.62 -14.91 20.81
N VAL A 263 -7.82 -14.70 21.35
CA VAL A 263 -8.07 -13.77 22.47
C VAL A 263 -7.42 -14.26 23.75
N GLU A 264 -7.36 -15.58 23.99
CA GLU A 264 -6.74 -16.13 25.21
C GLU A 264 -5.22 -15.97 25.15
N ALA A 265 -4.58 -16.31 24.02
CA ALA A 265 -3.15 -16.07 23.85
C ALA A 265 -2.79 -14.57 24.02
N LEU A 266 -3.66 -13.67 23.55
CA LEU A 266 -3.48 -12.24 23.72
C LEU A 266 -3.50 -11.84 25.19
N ARG A 267 -4.45 -12.35 25.99
CA ARG A 267 -4.51 -12.14 27.44
C ARG A 267 -3.28 -12.67 28.16
N GLU A 268 -2.88 -13.88 27.81
CA GLU A 268 -1.69 -14.52 28.39
C GLU A 268 -0.41 -13.70 28.19
N VAL A 269 -0.23 -13.08 27.01
CA VAL A 269 0.93 -12.21 26.73
C VAL A 269 0.92 -10.96 27.62
N PHE A 270 -0.21 -10.29 27.80
CA PHE A 270 -0.29 -9.12 28.68
C PHE A 270 -0.12 -9.50 30.16
N ASP A 271 -0.69 -10.63 30.61
CA ASP A 271 -0.49 -11.15 31.95
C ASP A 271 0.97 -11.51 32.18
N TYR A 272 1.62 -12.18 31.23
CA TYR A 272 3.05 -12.47 31.30
C TYR A 272 3.88 -11.19 31.41
N ALA A 273 3.63 -10.19 30.59
CA ALA A 273 4.34 -8.92 30.62
C ALA A 273 4.19 -8.21 31.97
N ASN A 274 2.97 -8.19 32.53
CA ASN A 274 2.70 -7.62 33.85
C ASN A 274 3.46 -8.32 34.99
N ASN A 275 3.57 -9.64 34.91
CA ASN A 275 4.21 -10.47 35.96
C ASN A 275 5.73 -10.54 35.81
N ASN A 276 6.31 -10.21 34.68
CA ASN A 276 7.75 -10.38 34.37
C ASN A 276 8.50 -9.07 34.16
N ASN A 277 7.99 -7.97 34.69
CA ASN A 277 8.65 -6.66 34.62
C ASN A 277 8.87 -6.15 33.18
N ILE A 278 7.88 -6.37 32.28
CA ILE A 278 7.92 -5.97 30.89
C ILE A 278 6.85 -4.89 30.65
N PHE A 279 7.19 -3.90 29.82
CA PHE A 279 6.27 -2.93 29.26
C PHE A 279 6.14 -3.17 27.76
N ILE A 280 4.94 -3.48 27.29
CA ILE A 280 4.62 -3.57 25.87
C ILE A 280 4.42 -2.15 25.35
N GLU A 281 5.32 -1.65 24.52
CA GLU A 281 5.26 -0.26 24.05
C GLU A 281 4.16 -0.03 23.02
N LEU A 282 3.97 -0.99 22.10
CA LEU A 282 3.02 -0.94 21.00
C LEU A 282 2.60 -2.33 20.58
N MET A 283 1.29 -2.49 20.31
CA MET A 283 0.75 -3.63 19.59
C MET A 283 0.40 -3.22 18.15
N ALA A 284 0.88 -3.97 17.17
CA ALA A 284 0.57 -3.75 15.75
C ALA A 284 -0.34 -4.85 15.20
N ILE A 285 -1.38 -4.44 14.46
CA ILE A 285 -2.37 -5.33 13.84
C ILE A 285 -2.64 -4.87 12.41
N GLU A 286 -2.58 -5.80 11.44
CA GLU A 286 -3.19 -5.60 10.13
C GLU A 286 -4.67 -6.01 10.20
N PRO A 287 -5.65 -5.17 9.84
CA PRO A 287 -7.07 -5.54 9.95
C PRO A 287 -7.46 -6.65 8.96
N VAL A 288 -6.78 -6.71 7.83
CA VAL A 288 -6.73 -7.85 6.90
C VAL A 288 -5.26 -8.07 6.56
N GLN A 289 -4.72 -9.20 6.97
CA GLN A 289 -3.31 -9.50 6.72
C GLN A 289 -3.01 -9.55 5.22
N GLY A 290 -1.88 -8.97 4.85
CA GLY A 290 -1.43 -8.90 3.46
C GLY A 290 -0.39 -9.96 3.13
N GLU A 291 0.89 -9.60 3.15
CA GLU A 291 1.99 -10.37 2.58
C GLU A 291 2.23 -11.73 3.25
N GLY A 292 2.16 -11.80 4.57
CA GLY A 292 2.54 -13.02 5.30
C GLY A 292 1.41 -14.05 5.47
N ASN A 293 0.14 -13.60 5.44
CA ASN A 293 -1.03 -14.46 5.59
C ASN A 293 -2.24 -13.84 4.84
N PRO A 294 -2.23 -13.83 3.51
CA PRO A 294 -3.16 -13.05 2.71
C PRO A 294 -4.63 -13.37 2.99
N GLY A 295 -5.41 -12.34 3.32
CA GLY A 295 -6.86 -12.44 3.49
C GLY A 295 -7.32 -12.84 4.89
N GLN A 296 -6.41 -13.07 5.85
CA GLN A 296 -6.79 -13.30 7.24
C GLN A 296 -7.30 -11.99 7.87
N CYS A 297 -8.60 -11.93 8.11
CA CYS A 297 -9.24 -10.80 8.78
C CYS A 297 -9.19 -10.95 10.29
N ILE A 298 -9.08 -9.83 11.02
CA ILE A 298 -9.30 -9.80 12.46
C ILE A 298 -10.80 -9.86 12.77
N THR A 299 -11.15 -10.50 13.89
CA THR A 299 -12.52 -10.47 14.42
C THR A 299 -12.72 -9.22 15.27
N ARG A 300 -13.98 -8.76 15.40
CA ARG A 300 -14.34 -7.68 16.28
C ARG A 300 -13.95 -7.99 17.75
N GLU A 301 -14.17 -9.22 18.20
CA GLU A 301 -13.81 -9.65 19.56
C GLU A 301 -12.30 -9.51 19.83
N PHE A 302 -11.46 -9.93 18.89
CA PHE A 302 -10.01 -9.80 19.04
C PHE A 302 -9.58 -8.33 19.06
N TYR A 303 -10.16 -7.50 18.20
CA TYR A 303 -9.89 -6.06 18.18
C TYR A 303 -10.28 -5.40 19.52
N ASP A 304 -11.48 -5.65 20.01
CA ASP A 304 -11.96 -5.05 21.25
C ASP A 304 -11.09 -5.45 22.46
N GLU A 305 -10.69 -6.71 22.55
CA GLU A 305 -9.79 -7.16 23.61
C GLU A 305 -8.38 -6.54 23.46
N ALA A 306 -7.85 -6.46 22.24
CA ALA A 306 -6.57 -5.78 21.98
C ALA A 306 -6.63 -4.31 22.39
N ARG A 307 -7.71 -3.62 22.04
CA ARG A 307 -7.91 -2.21 22.43
C ARG A 307 -8.01 -2.03 23.93
N LYS A 308 -8.74 -2.90 24.61
CA LYS A 308 -8.88 -2.89 26.07
C LYS A 308 -7.55 -3.12 26.76
N LEU A 309 -6.85 -4.21 26.42
CA LEU A 309 -5.59 -4.60 27.05
C LEU A 309 -4.49 -3.56 26.83
N THR A 310 -4.33 -3.02 25.61
CA THR A 310 -3.37 -1.96 25.33
C THR A 310 -3.66 -0.70 26.16
N LYS A 311 -4.93 -0.31 26.30
CA LYS A 311 -5.35 0.85 27.09
C LYS A 311 -5.06 0.65 28.58
N GLU A 312 -5.39 -0.50 29.16
CA GLU A 312 -5.18 -0.84 30.56
C GLU A 312 -3.67 -0.91 30.91
N HIS A 313 -2.87 -1.47 30.00
CA HIS A 313 -1.42 -1.58 30.15
C HIS A 313 -0.70 -0.23 29.99
N GLY A 314 -1.25 0.68 29.19
CA GLY A 314 -0.66 1.96 28.83
C GLY A 314 0.11 1.93 27.51
N SER A 315 0.02 0.81 26.79
CA SER A 315 0.55 0.61 25.43
C SER A 315 -0.19 1.46 24.40
N LEU A 316 0.36 1.59 23.20
CA LEU A 316 -0.36 2.11 22.04
C LEU A 316 -0.82 0.97 21.11
N LEU A 317 -2.02 1.12 20.55
CA LEU A 317 -2.54 0.25 19.51
C LEU A 317 -2.34 0.91 18.14
N LEU A 318 -1.57 0.26 17.26
CA LEU A 318 -1.39 0.60 15.85
C LEU A 318 -2.20 -0.35 14.98
N ILE A 319 -3.08 0.20 14.16
CA ILE A 319 -3.68 -0.52 13.05
C ILE A 319 -2.93 -0.19 11.77
N ASP A 320 -2.43 -1.23 11.11
CA ASP A 320 -1.70 -1.12 9.85
C ASP A 320 -2.63 -1.47 8.68
N SER A 321 -3.29 -0.45 8.16
CA SER A 321 -4.20 -0.53 7.01
C SER A 321 -3.51 -0.27 5.66
N ILE A 322 -2.18 -0.33 5.60
CA ILE A 322 -1.39 -0.05 4.38
C ILE A 322 -1.81 -0.97 3.23
N GLN A 323 -2.00 -2.25 3.49
CA GLN A 323 -2.46 -3.20 2.47
C GLN A 323 -3.98 -3.36 2.44
N ALA A 324 -4.64 -3.23 3.58
CA ALA A 324 -6.07 -3.47 3.72
C ALA A 324 -6.94 -2.29 3.25
N GLY A 325 -6.44 -1.05 3.37
CA GLY A 325 -7.21 0.16 3.06
C GLY A 325 -7.83 0.15 1.66
N PHE A 326 -9.13 0.40 1.58
CA PHE A 326 -10.05 0.25 0.44
C PHE A 326 -10.18 -1.17 -0.10
N ARG A 327 -9.15 -1.97 -0.01
CA ARG A 327 -9.02 -3.29 -0.63
C ARG A 327 -9.75 -4.40 0.14
N GLY A 328 -9.72 -4.33 1.47
CA GLY A 328 -10.30 -5.36 2.32
C GLY A 328 -11.80 -5.30 2.36
N GLN A 329 -12.36 -4.16 2.76
CA GLN A 329 -13.79 -3.98 3.04
C GLN A 329 -14.41 -2.79 2.28
N GLY A 330 -13.70 -2.18 1.34
CA GLY A 330 -14.17 -1.01 0.59
C GLY A 330 -14.01 0.33 1.30
N CYS A 331 -13.64 0.36 2.58
CA CYS A 331 -13.33 1.56 3.36
C CYS A 331 -11.84 1.67 3.64
N LEU A 332 -11.38 2.88 3.94
CA LEU A 332 -9.97 3.13 4.23
C LEU A 332 -9.55 2.57 5.59
N SER A 333 -10.39 2.75 6.62
CA SER A 333 -10.09 2.45 8.02
C SER A 333 -10.87 1.26 8.55
N VAL A 334 -10.27 0.53 9.50
CA VAL A 334 -10.92 -0.56 10.24
C VAL A 334 -12.17 -0.11 10.99
N ILE A 335 -12.21 1.14 11.43
CA ILE A 335 -13.34 1.69 12.19
C ILE A 335 -14.63 1.83 11.38
N ASP A 336 -14.53 1.74 10.06
CA ASP A 336 -15.64 1.80 9.12
C ASP A 336 -16.01 0.42 8.52
N TYR A 337 -15.36 -0.66 8.97
CA TYR A 337 -15.72 -2.02 8.56
C TYR A 337 -17.06 -2.42 9.14
N GLU A 338 -17.83 -3.22 8.38
CA GLU A 338 -19.10 -3.77 8.87
C GLU A 338 -18.91 -4.50 10.21
N GLY A 339 -19.66 -4.07 11.23
CA GLY A 339 -19.57 -4.57 12.59
C GLY A 339 -18.49 -3.92 13.48
N PHE A 340 -17.78 -2.90 12.98
CA PHE A 340 -16.78 -2.14 13.74
C PHE A 340 -17.18 -0.68 13.98
N GLU A 341 -18.35 -0.26 13.52
CA GLU A 341 -18.79 1.15 13.50
C GLU A 341 -18.85 1.79 14.90
N ASP A 342 -19.03 0.99 15.93
CA ASP A 342 -19.09 1.41 17.35
C ASP A 342 -17.85 1.02 18.17
N CYS A 343 -16.80 0.43 17.53
CA CYS A 343 -15.57 0.08 18.25
C CYS A 343 -14.86 1.33 18.79
N GLU A 344 -14.10 1.18 19.86
CA GLU A 344 -13.18 2.23 20.30
C GLU A 344 -12.04 2.36 19.29
N ALA A 345 -11.83 3.57 18.74
CA ALA A 345 -10.79 3.80 17.74
C ALA A 345 -9.39 3.49 18.27
N PRO A 346 -8.43 3.08 17.40
CA PRO A 346 -7.04 2.85 17.77
C PRO A 346 -6.35 4.17 18.16
N ASP A 347 -5.17 4.09 18.76
CA ASP A 347 -4.36 5.28 19.02
C ASP A 347 -3.73 5.80 17.70
N LEU A 348 -3.35 4.87 16.83
CA LEU A 348 -2.62 5.10 15.60
C LEU A 348 -3.20 4.22 14.49
N GLU A 349 -3.39 4.77 13.30
CA GLU A 349 -3.68 3.98 12.10
C GLU A 349 -2.90 4.52 10.91
N THR A 350 -2.37 3.63 10.06
CA THR A 350 -1.56 4.03 8.91
C THR A 350 -2.10 3.50 7.59
N TRP A 351 -2.04 4.37 6.55
CA TRP A 351 -2.54 4.10 5.20
C TRP A 351 -1.49 4.45 4.15
N SER A 352 -1.48 3.73 3.05
CA SER A 352 -0.62 3.96 1.89
C SER A 352 -1.22 3.29 0.64
N LYS A 353 -0.40 2.78 -0.25
CA LYS A 353 -0.80 1.94 -1.42
C LYS A 353 -2.05 2.48 -2.15
N ALA A 354 -3.25 1.91 -1.89
CA ALA A 354 -4.48 2.31 -2.56
C ALA A 354 -4.85 3.78 -2.35
N LEU A 355 -4.44 4.42 -1.24
CA LEU A 355 -4.71 5.82 -0.95
C LEU A 355 -4.16 6.78 -2.02
N ASN A 356 -3.11 6.40 -2.72
CA ASN A 356 -2.52 7.18 -3.82
C ASN A 356 -2.70 6.53 -5.19
N ALA A 357 -3.53 5.50 -5.30
CA ALA A 357 -3.78 4.72 -6.51
C ALA A 357 -2.49 4.21 -7.20
N GLY A 358 -1.40 4.02 -6.46
CA GLY A 358 -0.09 3.64 -7.00
C GLY A 358 0.62 4.74 -7.82
N GLN A 359 0.08 5.95 -7.87
CA GLN A 359 0.58 7.02 -8.76
C GLN A 359 1.71 7.84 -8.14
N TYR A 360 1.72 8.02 -6.83
CA TYR A 360 2.73 8.83 -6.16
C TYR A 360 3.10 8.26 -4.79
N PRO A 361 4.39 8.27 -4.38
CA PRO A 361 4.79 7.85 -3.04
C PRO A 361 4.11 8.68 -1.96
N LEU A 362 3.26 8.05 -1.16
CA LEU A 362 2.58 8.65 -0.02
C LEU A 362 2.20 7.57 0.98
N SER A 363 2.44 7.84 2.24
CA SER A 363 1.85 7.15 3.37
C SER A 363 1.42 8.16 4.42
N VAL A 364 0.38 7.84 5.16
CA VAL A 364 -0.23 8.73 6.15
C VAL A 364 -0.40 7.97 7.45
N LEU A 365 -0.03 8.61 8.54
CA LEU A 365 -0.35 8.16 9.90
C LEU A 365 -1.39 9.09 10.50
N GLY A 366 -2.54 8.54 10.87
CA GLY A 366 -3.54 9.19 11.71
C GLY A 366 -3.27 8.92 13.19
N MET A 367 -3.45 9.96 13.99
CA MET A 367 -3.23 9.98 15.44
C MET A 367 -4.50 10.44 16.14
N ASN A 368 -4.97 9.68 17.14
CA ASN A 368 -6.01 10.19 18.04
C ASN A 368 -5.44 11.30 18.96
N SER A 369 -6.26 11.91 19.81
CA SER A 369 -5.85 12.99 20.70
C SER A 369 -4.63 12.61 21.55
N LYS A 370 -4.67 11.44 22.22
CA LYS A 370 -3.59 10.96 23.06
C LYS A 370 -2.27 10.79 22.30
N ALA A 371 -2.32 10.13 21.15
CA ALA A 371 -1.12 9.87 20.34
C ALA A 371 -0.57 11.19 19.72
N SER A 372 -1.44 12.14 19.38
CA SER A 372 -1.02 13.45 18.84
C SER A 372 -0.26 14.30 19.87
N GLU A 373 -0.61 14.19 21.16
CA GLU A 373 0.10 14.86 22.26
C GLU A 373 1.48 14.24 22.53
N LEU A 374 1.68 12.97 22.21
CA LEU A 374 2.96 12.29 22.34
C LEU A 374 3.94 12.61 21.20
N TYR A 375 3.47 13.20 20.10
CA TYR A 375 4.36 13.60 19.01
C TYR A 375 5.20 14.81 19.37
N VAL A 376 6.50 14.62 19.46
CA VAL A 376 7.46 15.69 19.74
C VAL A 376 8.05 16.23 18.44
N ASN A 377 8.01 17.55 18.23
CA ASN A 377 8.55 18.18 17.04
C ASN A 377 10.04 17.82 16.85
N GLY A 378 10.41 17.43 15.63
CA GLY A 378 11.78 17.05 15.27
C GLY A 378 12.14 15.58 15.56
N ILE A 379 11.27 14.79 16.17
CA ILE A 379 11.50 13.36 16.41
C ILE A 379 11.55 12.55 15.12
N TYR A 380 10.67 12.87 14.17
CA TYR A 380 10.63 12.24 12.85
C TYR A 380 9.95 13.17 11.84
N GLY A 381 10.42 13.10 10.63
CA GLY A 381 9.84 13.78 9.46
C GLY A 381 10.81 13.73 8.29
N ASN A 382 10.36 14.16 7.12
CA ASN A 382 11.22 14.35 5.96
C ASN A 382 10.77 15.59 5.17
N THR A 383 11.62 16.06 4.26
CA THR A 383 11.38 17.29 3.50
C THR A 383 10.22 17.21 2.51
N MET A 384 9.73 16.01 2.22
CA MET A 384 8.65 15.76 1.25
C MET A 384 7.29 15.49 1.89
N THR A 385 7.15 15.59 3.22
CA THR A 385 5.94 15.23 3.96
C THR A 385 4.68 16.00 3.56
N THR A 386 4.83 17.15 2.95
CA THR A 386 3.71 18.02 2.52
C THR A 386 3.70 18.26 1.02
N ASN A 387 4.28 17.34 0.22
CA ASN A 387 4.30 17.47 -1.23
C ASN A 387 2.88 17.60 -1.79
N PRO A 388 2.52 18.75 -2.39
CA PRO A 388 1.15 19.00 -2.85
C PRO A 388 0.68 18.01 -3.91
N ARG A 389 1.57 17.50 -4.78
CA ARG A 389 1.18 16.48 -5.77
C ARG A 389 0.74 15.19 -5.13
N ALA A 390 1.44 14.74 -4.07
CA ALA A 390 1.06 13.55 -3.31
C ALA A 390 -0.29 13.76 -2.61
N LEU A 391 -0.46 14.89 -1.94
CA LEU A 391 -1.70 15.22 -1.23
C LEU A 391 -2.90 15.32 -2.17
N GLU A 392 -2.77 16.06 -3.29
CA GLU A 392 -3.84 16.22 -4.28
C GLU A 392 -4.16 14.92 -5.03
N THR A 393 -3.17 14.05 -5.22
CA THR A 393 -3.42 12.70 -5.74
C THR A 393 -4.32 11.92 -4.80
N ALA A 394 -4.01 11.93 -3.51
CA ALA A 394 -4.82 11.25 -2.50
C ALA A 394 -6.21 11.89 -2.33
N VAL A 395 -6.32 13.22 -2.42
CA VAL A 395 -7.64 13.92 -2.44
C VAL A 395 -8.49 13.39 -3.59
N SER A 396 -7.93 13.31 -4.81
CA SER A 396 -8.66 12.80 -5.97
C SER A 396 -9.10 11.33 -5.80
N VAL A 397 -8.29 10.50 -5.13
CA VAL A 397 -8.65 9.12 -4.81
C VAL A 397 -9.82 9.10 -3.80
N LEU A 398 -9.69 9.83 -2.71
CA LEU A 398 -10.72 9.91 -1.68
C LEU A 398 -12.06 10.43 -2.26
N GLU A 399 -12.05 11.52 -3.03
CA GLU A 399 -13.24 12.07 -3.67
C GLU A 399 -13.92 11.11 -4.65
N SER A 400 -13.17 10.17 -5.22
CA SER A 400 -13.71 9.17 -6.16
C SER A 400 -14.34 7.95 -5.47
N ILE A 401 -14.01 7.69 -4.20
CA ILE A 401 -14.38 6.46 -3.47
C ILE A 401 -15.30 6.77 -2.28
N THR A 402 -15.05 7.84 -1.55
CA THR A 402 -15.82 8.22 -0.35
C THR A 402 -17.29 8.49 -0.68
N PRO A 403 -18.25 7.91 0.04
CA PRO A 403 -19.69 8.06 -0.18
C PRO A 403 -20.21 9.50 -0.11
#